data_6461a69885c9cdf291283650f99d7e57
#
_entry.id   6461a69885c9cdf291283650f99d7e57
#
_cell.length_a   1.000
_cell.length_b   1.000
_cell.length_c   1.000
_cell.angle_alpha   90.00
_cell.angle_beta   90.00
_cell.angle_gamma   90.00
#
_symmetry.space_group_name_H-M   'P 1'
#
loop_
_entity.id
_entity.type
_entity.pdbx_description
1 polymer ?
#
loop_
_entity_poly.entity_id
_entity_poly.type
_entity_poly.pdbx_seq_one_letter_code
_entity_poly.pdbx_strand_id
1 'polypeptide(L)'
;MIYEFRNYTLRPGRRDTLIELFEREFIEGQEAAGMGVAGQFRDLDDPNMYPWMRKFPDMEARRAALTAFYSGPIWKANRDAANATLLDSDNVLLLRPAPVPSADPFPGTARPPVGATVLPESLYVAMIYHVGDEFAEFFAREAVPVLKEAGVPPIACFETETAENTFPALPVRTGEQVFMWFARFDRPSDEREVALPGLESRLTAPPQRLCLAPTARSALR
;
A
#
# COMPACT_ATOMS: atom_id res chain seq x y z
N MET A 1 14.90 3.29 1.22
CA MET A 1 13.48 3.68 1.00
C MET A 1 12.61 2.75 1.82
N ILE A 2 11.69 3.32 2.63
CA ILE A 2 10.76 2.60 3.49
C ILE A 2 9.34 2.86 3.00
N TYR A 3 8.49 1.85 3.07
CA TYR A 3 7.08 1.94 2.71
C TYR A 3 6.22 1.47 3.89
N GLU A 4 5.06 2.08 4.06
CA GLU A 4 3.99 1.55 4.90
C GLU A 4 2.80 1.24 3.99
N PHE A 5 2.44 -0.04 3.92
CA PHE A 5 1.14 -0.45 3.37
C PHE A 5 0.15 -0.55 4.53
N ARG A 6 -0.88 0.27 4.48
CA ARG A 6 -1.86 0.44 5.55
C ARG A 6 -3.22 0.00 5.04
N ASN A 7 -3.76 -1.06 5.63
CA ASN A 7 -5.05 -1.60 5.25
C ASN A 7 -6.08 -1.34 6.37
N TYR A 8 -6.71 -0.16 6.31
CA TYR A 8 -7.64 0.28 7.35
C TYR A 8 -8.99 -0.40 7.23
N THR A 9 -9.52 -0.86 8.37
CA THR A 9 -10.91 -1.29 8.48
C THR A 9 -11.77 -0.13 8.98
N LEU A 10 -12.82 0.18 8.24
CA LEU A 10 -13.69 1.32 8.48
C LEU A 10 -15.04 0.88 9.02
N ARG A 11 -15.71 1.76 9.70
CA ARG A 11 -17.12 1.58 10.06
C ARG A 11 -17.96 1.47 8.78
N PRO A 12 -18.99 0.62 8.75
CA PRO A 12 -19.83 0.44 7.58
C PRO A 12 -20.33 1.78 7.00
N GLY A 13 -20.14 1.96 5.69
CA GLY A 13 -20.53 3.16 4.96
C GLY A 13 -19.65 4.40 5.19
N ARG A 14 -18.49 4.28 5.88
CA ARG A 14 -17.62 5.43 6.16
C ARG A 14 -16.41 5.56 5.23
N ARG A 15 -16.25 4.64 4.28
CA ARG A 15 -15.08 4.68 3.38
C ARG A 15 -15.01 5.98 2.59
N ASP A 16 -16.09 6.39 1.96
CA ASP A 16 -16.09 7.62 1.16
C ASP A 16 -15.86 8.87 2.02
N THR A 17 -16.41 8.91 3.23
CA THR A 17 -16.16 10.00 4.19
C THR A 17 -14.66 10.13 4.52
N LEU A 18 -13.97 9.00 4.73
CA LEU A 18 -12.53 9.04 5.00
C LEU A 18 -11.73 9.42 3.75
N ILE A 19 -12.07 8.86 2.57
CA ILE A 19 -11.40 9.18 1.31
C ILE A 19 -11.49 10.68 1.03
N GLU A 20 -12.67 11.29 1.11
CA GLU A 20 -12.88 12.72 0.90
C GLU A 20 -12.04 13.57 1.86
N LEU A 21 -12.05 13.21 3.15
CA LEU A 21 -11.23 13.89 4.16
C LEU A 21 -9.74 13.75 3.86
N PHE A 22 -9.29 12.55 3.55
CA PHE A 22 -7.90 12.24 3.26
C PHE A 22 -7.39 13.00 2.02
N GLU A 23 -8.17 12.98 0.94
CA GLU A 23 -7.82 13.64 -0.31
C GLU A 23 -7.85 15.18 -0.21
N ARG A 24 -8.67 15.73 0.66
CA ARG A 24 -8.77 17.18 0.86
C ARG A 24 -7.71 17.72 1.82
N GLU A 25 -7.40 17.00 2.90
CA GLU A 25 -6.62 17.55 4.01
C GLU A 25 -5.28 16.84 4.23
N PHE A 26 -5.19 15.52 3.97
CA PHE A 26 -4.07 14.74 4.46
C PHE A 26 -2.99 14.48 3.42
N ILE A 27 -3.28 14.50 2.13
CA ILE A 27 -2.26 14.22 1.12
C ILE A 27 -1.16 15.29 1.17
N GLU A 28 -1.51 16.54 0.89
CA GLU A 28 -0.55 17.64 0.88
C GLU A 28 0.08 17.87 2.26
N GLY A 29 -0.71 17.67 3.33
CA GLY A 29 -0.20 17.80 4.69
C GLY A 29 0.87 16.76 5.03
N GLN A 30 0.71 15.53 4.60
CA GLN A 30 1.72 14.48 4.75
C GLN A 30 2.95 14.74 3.87
N GLU A 31 2.76 15.16 2.63
CA GLU A 31 3.85 15.45 1.71
C GLU A 31 4.67 16.65 2.18
N ALA A 32 4.03 17.69 2.70
CA ALA A 32 4.71 18.83 3.31
C ALA A 32 5.51 18.44 4.58
N ALA A 33 5.11 17.39 5.27
CA ALA A 33 5.84 16.84 6.41
C ALA A 33 7.00 15.89 5.99
N GLY A 34 7.20 15.63 4.71
CA GLY A 34 8.30 14.79 4.19
C GLY A 34 7.92 13.35 3.88
N MET A 35 6.63 13.01 3.85
CA MET A 35 6.14 11.71 3.39
C MET A 35 5.84 11.76 1.89
N GLY A 36 6.01 10.64 1.18
CA GLY A 36 5.44 10.47 -0.15
C GLY A 36 4.17 9.64 -0.07
N VAL A 37 3.01 10.21 -0.40
CA VAL A 37 1.76 9.43 -0.46
C VAL A 37 1.69 8.72 -1.80
N ALA A 38 1.97 7.40 -1.82
CA ALA A 38 2.19 6.64 -3.04
C ALA A 38 0.89 6.21 -3.73
N GLY A 39 -0.11 5.79 -2.97
CA GLY A 39 -1.38 5.34 -3.52
C GLY A 39 -2.48 5.25 -2.47
N GLN A 40 -3.70 5.49 -2.89
CA GLN A 40 -4.92 5.28 -2.10
C GLN A 40 -5.92 4.48 -2.94
N PHE A 41 -6.58 3.52 -2.30
CA PHE A 41 -7.42 2.58 -3.01
C PHE A 41 -8.74 2.29 -2.29
N ARG A 42 -9.70 1.86 -3.08
CA ARG A 42 -10.90 1.16 -2.65
C ARG A 42 -10.65 -0.33 -2.82
N ASP A 43 -10.80 -1.10 -1.79
CA ASP A 43 -10.89 -2.55 -1.94
C ASP A 43 -12.24 -2.87 -2.62
N LEU A 44 -12.18 -3.65 -3.70
CA LEU A 44 -13.38 -4.03 -4.46
C LEU A 44 -14.13 -5.22 -3.84
N ASP A 45 -13.43 -6.04 -3.06
CA ASP A 45 -13.99 -7.22 -2.41
C ASP A 45 -14.61 -6.89 -1.05
N ASP A 46 -14.11 -5.82 -0.36
CA ASP A 46 -14.69 -5.35 0.91
C ASP A 46 -14.91 -3.82 0.90
N PRO A 47 -16.18 -3.36 0.91
CA PRO A 47 -16.51 -1.94 0.90
C PRO A 47 -16.11 -1.18 2.17
N ASN A 48 -15.70 -1.86 3.23
CA ASN A 48 -15.26 -1.25 4.49
C ASN A 48 -13.75 -1.15 4.61
N MET A 49 -13.00 -1.59 3.59
CA MET A 49 -11.55 -1.49 3.59
C MET A 49 -11.06 -0.27 2.81
N TYR A 50 -10.03 0.39 3.36
CA TYR A 50 -9.33 1.50 2.72
C TYR A 50 -7.82 1.25 2.75
N PRO A 51 -7.31 0.51 1.75
CA PRO A 51 -5.90 0.30 1.57
C PRO A 51 -5.22 1.56 1.03
N TRP A 52 -4.08 1.93 1.61
CA TRP A 52 -3.28 3.03 1.11
C TRP A 52 -1.80 2.85 1.45
N MET A 53 -0.93 3.57 0.75
CA MET A 53 0.50 3.41 0.88
C MET A 53 1.21 4.75 0.93
N ARG A 54 2.21 4.86 1.81
CA ARG A 54 3.14 5.99 1.88
C ARG A 54 4.59 5.52 1.94
N LYS A 55 5.51 6.42 1.57
CA LYS A 55 6.93 6.12 1.51
C LYS A 55 7.78 7.19 2.18
N PHE A 56 8.99 6.78 2.58
CA PHE A 56 9.98 7.61 3.27
C PHE A 56 11.38 7.25 2.77
N PRO A 57 12.33 8.19 2.77
CA PRO A 57 13.71 7.88 2.41
C PRO A 57 14.33 6.75 3.25
N ASP A 58 14.12 6.81 4.58
CA ASP A 58 14.63 5.86 5.57
C ASP A 58 13.81 5.93 6.86
N MET A 59 14.18 5.16 7.88
CA MET A 59 13.46 5.08 9.16
C MET A 59 13.56 6.35 10.01
N GLU A 60 14.65 7.12 9.87
CA GLU A 60 14.80 8.39 10.60
C GLU A 60 13.92 9.48 9.95
N ALA A 61 13.93 9.57 8.62
CA ALA A 61 13.03 10.44 7.88
C ALA A 61 11.55 10.08 8.17
N ARG A 62 11.23 8.79 8.28
CA ARG A 62 9.92 8.32 8.70
C ARG A 62 9.53 8.86 10.07
N ARG A 63 10.41 8.72 11.07
CA ARG A 63 10.17 9.22 12.43
C ARG A 63 9.92 10.73 12.44
N ALA A 64 10.76 11.48 11.76
CA ALA A 64 10.67 12.94 11.69
C ALA A 64 9.37 13.39 11.01
N ALA A 65 9.02 12.81 9.86
CA ALA A 65 7.83 13.14 9.09
C ALA A 65 6.54 12.80 9.85
N LEU A 66 6.46 11.63 10.49
CA LEU A 66 5.33 11.23 11.32
C LEU A 66 5.15 12.15 12.52
N THR A 67 6.26 12.50 13.20
CA THR A 67 6.23 13.44 14.31
C THR A 67 5.69 14.80 13.87
N ALA A 68 6.20 15.33 12.75
CA ALA A 68 5.77 16.63 12.23
C ALA A 68 4.27 16.64 11.86
N PHE A 69 3.80 15.62 11.16
CA PHE A 69 2.39 15.55 10.74
C PHE A 69 1.44 15.37 11.92
N TYR A 70 1.67 14.36 12.78
CA TYR A 70 0.76 14.02 13.88
C TYR A 70 0.77 15.04 15.03
N SER A 71 1.83 15.84 15.16
CA SER A 71 1.85 17.01 16.07
C SER A 71 1.37 18.30 15.40
N GLY A 72 1.18 18.29 14.09
CA GLY A 72 0.85 19.45 13.26
C GLY A 72 -0.62 19.89 13.33
N PRO A 73 -0.94 21.10 12.83
CA PRO A 73 -2.27 21.66 12.90
C PRO A 73 -3.29 20.91 12.03
N ILE A 74 -2.88 20.40 10.87
CA ILE A 74 -3.79 19.68 9.95
C ILE A 74 -4.36 18.43 10.64
N TRP A 75 -3.48 17.60 11.23
CA TRP A 75 -3.93 16.44 11.98
C TRP A 75 -4.80 16.83 13.16
N LYS A 76 -4.38 17.79 13.99
CA LYS A 76 -5.13 18.22 15.17
C LYS A 76 -6.54 18.72 14.83
N ALA A 77 -6.70 19.39 13.71
CA ALA A 77 -8.00 19.90 13.27
C ALA A 77 -8.94 18.80 12.75
N ASN A 78 -8.40 17.70 12.22
CA ASN A 78 -9.18 16.69 11.49
C ASN A 78 -9.17 15.29 12.12
N ARG A 79 -8.36 15.05 13.16
CA ARG A 79 -8.18 13.71 13.77
C ARG A 79 -9.48 13.09 14.26
N ASP A 80 -10.36 13.87 14.86
CA ASP A 80 -11.59 13.36 15.45
C ASP A 80 -12.56 12.89 14.34
N ALA A 81 -12.63 13.65 13.24
CA ALA A 81 -13.40 13.26 12.07
C ALA A 81 -12.83 12.00 11.39
N ALA A 82 -11.49 11.90 11.28
CA ALA A 82 -10.84 10.71 10.74
C ALA A 82 -11.07 9.49 11.63
N ASN A 83 -10.81 9.61 12.94
CA ASN A 83 -10.96 8.51 13.89
C ASN A 83 -12.42 8.02 14.01
N ALA A 84 -13.39 8.89 13.83
CA ALA A 84 -14.81 8.51 13.82
C ALA A 84 -15.18 7.57 12.67
N THR A 85 -14.37 7.47 11.62
CA THR A 85 -14.58 6.54 10.51
C THR A 85 -13.96 5.17 10.73
N LEU A 86 -12.97 5.06 11.62
CA LEU A 86 -12.11 3.89 11.79
C LEU A 86 -12.74 2.86 12.76
N LEU A 87 -12.58 1.59 12.43
CA LEU A 87 -12.67 0.46 13.37
C LEU A 87 -11.27 -0.03 13.76
N ASP A 88 -10.38 -0.17 12.76
CA ASP A 88 -9.01 -0.60 12.95
C ASP A 88 -8.08 0.11 11.97
N SER A 89 -6.94 0.58 12.45
CA SER A 89 -5.88 1.22 11.67
C SER A 89 -4.51 0.59 11.88
N ASP A 90 -4.44 -0.54 12.59
CA ASP A 90 -3.19 -1.16 13.04
C ASP A 90 -2.69 -2.25 12.09
N ASN A 91 -3.50 -2.64 11.09
CA ASN A 91 -3.08 -3.54 10.03
C ASN A 91 -2.13 -2.82 9.06
N VAL A 92 -0.87 -2.73 9.45
CA VAL A 92 0.18 -1.99 8.75
C VAL A 92 1.40 -2.86 8.54
N LEU A 93 1.80 -3.03 7.29
CA LEU A 93 3.06 -3.65 6.92
C LEU A 93 4.13 -2.57 6.74
N LEU A 94 5.24 -2.71 7.47
CA LEU A 94 6.45 -1.93 7.26
C LEU A 94 7.33 -2.68 6.26
N LEU A 95 7.63 -2.03 5.14
CA LEU A 95 8.17 -2.69 3.95
C LEU A 95 9.41 -1.95 3.42
N ARG A 96 10.27 -2.69 2.75
CA ARG A 96 11.34 -2.17 1.90
C ARG A 96 11.22 -2.79 0.49
N PRO A 97 11.78 -2.16 -0.56
CA PRO A 97 11.83 -2.78 -1.87
C PRO A 97 12.54 -4.13 -1.80
N ALA A 98 11.92 -5.16 -2.37
CA ALA A 98 12.56 -6.47 -2.50
C ALA A 98 13.63 -6.45 -3.61
N PRO A 99 14.69 -7.27 -3.53
CA PRO A 99 15.75 -7.35 -4.54
C PRO A 99 15.28 -8.09 -5.81
N VAL A 100 14.14 -7.68 -6.32
CA VAL A 100 13.58 -8.18 -7.59
C VAL A 100 13.80 -7.08 -8.64
N PRO A 101 14.37 -7.41 -9.82
CA PRO A 101 14.55 -6.42 -10.88
C PRO A 101 13.21 -5.84 -11.32
N SER A 102 12.85 -4.72 -10.77
CA SER A 102 11.72 -3.88 -11.15
C SER A 102 12.18 -2.44 -11.22
N ALA A 103 11.53 -1.61 -12.03
CA ALA A 103 11.73 -0.17 -11.98
C ALA A 103 11.37 0.37 -10.57
N ASP A 104 11.71 1.64 -10.30
CA ASP A 104 11.26 2.31 -9.05
C ASP A 104 9.79 1.95 -8.82
N PRO A 105 9.49 1.23 -7.73
CA PRO A 105 8.20 0.60 -7.57
C PRO A 105 7.02 1.56 -7.68
N PHE A 106 7.20 2.81 -7.30
CA PHE A 106 6.15 3.81 -7.44
C PHE A 106 6.76 5.18 -7.75
N PRO A 107 7.14 5.44 -9.02
CA PRO A 107 7.62 6.75 -9.43
C PRO A 107 6.53 7.77 -9.11
N GLY A 108 6.93 8.92 -8.57
CA GLY A 108 6.00 10.00 -8.29
C GLY A 108 5.29 10.43 -9.58
N THR A 109 4.03 10.12 -9.72
CA THR A 109 3.21 10.64 -10.82
C THR A 109 2.50 11.89 -10.38
N ALA A 110 2.30 12.84 -11.32
CA ALA A 110 1.46 13.99 -11.05
C ALA A 110 0.04 13.52 -10.69
N ARG A 111 -0.46 13.96 -9.55
CA ARG A 111 -1.83 13.64 -9.13
C ARG A 111 -2.81 14.75 -9.53
N PRO A 112 -4.10 14.43 -9.66
CA PRO A 112 -5.15 15.42 -9.86
C PRO A 112 -5.23 16.41 -8.69
N PRO A 113 -5.68 17.64 -8.93
CA PRO A 113 -5.82 18.67 -7.89
C PRO A 113 -6.85 18.29 -6.83
N VAL A 114 -6.84 19.00 -5.71
CA VAL A 114 -7.88 18.90 -4.68
C VAL A 114 -9.26 19.12 -5.31
N GLY A 115 -10.23 18.28 -4.94
CA GLY A 115 -11.58 18.33 -5.49
C GLY A 115 -11.77 17.52 -6.79
N ALA A 116 -10.74 16.85 -7.30
CA ALA A 116 -10.93 15.92 -8.42
C ALA A 116 -11.80 14.73 -8.01
N THR A 117 -12.74 14.35 -8.89
CA THR A 117 -13.72 13.28 -8.64
C THR A 117 -13.65 12.13 -9.65
N VAL A 118 -12.86 12.30 -10.73
CA VAL A 118 -12.77 11.30 -11.79
C VAL A 118 -11.93 10.12 -11.31
N LEU A 119 -12.57 8.96 -11.19
CA LEU A 119 -11.91 7.72 -10.80
C LEU A 119 -11.14 7.14 -11.99
N PRO A 120 -9.91 6.63 -11.78
CA PRO A 120 -9.21 5.84 -12.78
C PRO A 120 -9.96 4.55 -13.11
N GLU A 121 -9.83 4.08 -14.34
CA GLU A 121 -10.35 2.76 -14.75
C GLU A 121 -9.42 1.61 -14.38
N SER A 122 -8.17 1.90 -14.04
CA SER A 122 -7.15 0.89 -13.73
C SER A 122 -7.48 0.10 -12.46
N LEU A 123 -7.04 -1.15 -12.46
CA LEU A 123 -7.07 -2.03 -11.31
C LEU A 123 -5.62 -2.36 -10.90
N TYR A 124 -5.37 -2.31 -9.61
CA TYR A 124 -4.16 -2.86 -9.00
C TYR A 124 -4.53 -4.13 -8.23
N VAL A 125 -3.77 -5.18 -8.45
CA VAL A 125 -3.87 -6.40 -7.64
C VAL A 125 -2.63 -6.48 -6.78
N ALA A 126 -2.82 -6.53 -5.47
CA ALA A 126 -1.76 -6.73 -4.51
C ALA A 126 -1.83 -8.14 -3.94
N MET A 127 -0.71 -8.87 -4.00
CA MET A 127 -0.57 -10.18 -3.40
C MET A 127 0.37 -10.06 -2.19
N ILE A 128 -0.07 -10.58 -1.05
CA ILE A 128 0.71 -10.63 0.18
C ILE A 128 0.92 -12.10 0.54
N TYR A 129 2.17 -12.51 0.60
CA TYR A 129 2.61 -13.85 0.94
C TYR A 129 3.34 -13.84 2.27
N HIS A 130 2.95 -14.73 3.19
CA HIS A 130 3.75 -15.00 4.37
C HIS A 130 4.80 -16.04 3.99
N VAL A 131 6.07 -15.72 4.17
CA VAL A 131 7.19 -16.44 3.57
C VAL A 131 8.33 -16.64 4.55
N GLY A 132 9.23 -17.58 4.21
CA GLY A 132 10.53 -17.72 4.84
C GLY A 132 11.61 -16.90 4.12
N ASP A 133 12.86 -17.11 4.56
CA ASP A 133 14.04 -16.55 3.94
C ASP A 133 14.17 -17.00 2.46
N GLU A 134 14.90 -16.23 1.66
CA GLU A 134 15.18 -16.52 0.25
C GLU A 134 13.98 -16.49 -0.71
N PHE A 135 12.78 -16.11 -0.25
CA PHE A 135 11.60 -16.05 -1.11
C PHE A 135 11.76 -15.06 -2.28
N ALA A 136 12.40 -13.92 -2.03
CA ALA A 136 12.62 -12.91 -3.08
C ALA A 136 13.46 -13.46 -4.25
N GLU A 137 14.44 -14.31 -3.97
CA GLU A 137 15.26 -14.97 -5.01
C GLU A 137 14.41 -15.95 -5.85
N PHE A 138 13.63 -16.79 -5.19
CA PHE A 138 12.66 -17.67 -5.88
C PHE A 138 11.71 -16.85 -6.75
N PHE A 139 11.12 -15.80 -6.20
CA PHE A 139 10.17 -14.97 -6.93
C PHE A 139 10.80 -14.34 -8.16
N ALA A 140 12.01 -13.79 -8.02
CA ALA A 140 12.73 -13.19 -9.15
C ALA A 140 13.08 -14.18 -10.26
N ARG A 141 13.48 -15.41 -9.90
CA ARG A 141 13.99 -16.40 -10.84
C ARG A 141 12.91 -17.26 -11.48
N GLU A 142 11.88 -17.61 -10.73
CA GLU A 142 10.87 -18.58 -11.14
C GLU A 142 9.49 -17.93 -11.38
N ALA A 143 9.01 -17.05 -10.49
CA ALA A 143 7.69 -16.45 -10.61
C ALA A 143 7.64 -15.30 -11.65
N VAL A 144 8.61 -14.41 -11.65
CA VAL A 144 8.64 -13.24 -12.57
C VAL A 144 8.59 -13.64 -14.04
N PRO A 145 9.35 -14.64 -14.52
CA PRO A 145 9.23 -15.09 -15.92
C PRO A 145 7.82 -15.59 -16.27
N VAL A 146 7.21 -16.40 -15.41
CA VAL A 146 5.85 -16.93 -15.60
C VAL A 146 4.82 -15.79 -15.64
N LEU A 147 4.92 -14.84 -14.73
CA LEU A 147 4.03 -13.65 -14.68
C LEU A 147 4.20 -12.79 -15.94
N LYS A 148 5.43 -12.58 -16.41
CA LYS A 148 5.70 -11.82 -17.65
C LYS A 148 5.12 -12.51 -18.87
N GLU A 149 5.30 -13.83 -19.02
CA GLU A 149 4.73 -14.62 -20.11
C GLU A 149 3.21 -14.58 -20.11
N ALA A 150 2.59 -14.61 -18.93
CA ALA A 150 1.16 -14.46 -18.77
C ALA A 150 0.64 -13.02 -18.99
N GLY A 151 1.52 -12.04 -19.23
CA GLY A 151 1.15 -10.65 -19.41
C GLY A 151 0.75 -9.92 -18.11
N VAL A 152 1.23 -10.40 -16.97
CA VAL A 152 1.00 -9.85 -15.62
C VAL A 152 2.33 -9.52 -14.93
N PRO A 153 3.20 -8.71 -15.54
CA PRO A 153 4.50 -8.42 -14.95
C PRO A 153 4.32 -7.70 -13.59
N PRO A 154 5.10 -8.07 -12.54
CA PRO A 154 5.11 -7.30 -11.31
C PRO A 154 5.59 -5.88 -11.58
N ILE A 155 4.84 -4.89 -11.10
CA ILE A 155 5.23 -3.47 -11.20
C ILE A 155 5.99 -2.99 -9.97
N ALA A 156 5.81 -3.68 -8.83
CA ALA A 156 6.50 -3.39 -7.58
C ALA A 156 6.58 -4.66 -6.74
N CYS A 157 7.70 -4.85 -6.05
CA CYS A 157 7.91 -5.93 -5.11
C CYS A 157 8.52 -5.40 -3.82
N PHE A 158 8.01 -5.87 -2.70
CA PHE A 158 8.41 -5.46 -1.36
C PHE A 158 8.61 -6.69 -0.47
N GLU A 159 9.43 -6.50 0.55
CA GLU A 159 9.59 -7.45 1.64
C GLU A 159 9.53 -6.73 2.99
N THR A 160 9.33 -7.47 4.09
CA THR A 160 9.28 -6.89 5.43
C THR A 160 10.54 -6.10 5.73
N GLU A 161 10.36 -4.85 6.20
CA GLU A 161 11.42 -4.10 6.86
C GLU A 161 11.52 -4.55 8.32
N THR A 162 12.69 -5.00 8.73
CA THR A 162 12.93 -5.58 10.06
C THR A 162 13.43 -4.57 11.10
N ALA A 163 13.64 -3.31 10.69
CA ALA A 163 14.04 -2.27 11.62
C ALA A 163 12.95 -2.01 12.67
N GLU A 164 13.37 -1.63 13.86
CA GLU A 164 12.47 -1.27 14.96
C GLU A 164 11.52 -0.13 14.54
N ASN A 165 10.25 -0.22 14.96
CA ASN A 165 9.28 0.85 14.73
C ASN A 165 9.67 2.12 15.50
N THR A 166 10.23 3.09 14.80
CA THR A 166 10.69 4.37 15.36
C THR A 166 9.58 5.35 15.73
N PHE A 167 8.30 4.96 15.54
CA PHE A 167 7.13 5.76 15.93
C PHE A 167 6.04 4.86 16.56
N PRO A 168 6.21 4.44 17.83
CA PRO A 168 5.34 3.45 18.48
C PRO A 168 3.87 3.87 18.62
N ALA A 169 3.57 5.18 18.54
CA ALA A 169 2.18 5.67 18.56
C ALA A 169 1.35 5.22 17.35
N LEU A 170 2.01 4.74 16.29
CA LEU A 170 1.38 4.05 15.16
C LEU A 170 1.93 2.62 15.09
N PRO A 171 1.16 1.63 15.56
CA PRO A 171 1.56 0.24 15.50
C PRO A 171 1.84 -0.22 14.06
N VAL A 172 2.74 -1.17 13.94
CA VAL A 172 3.00 -1.94 12.72
C VAL A 172 3.01 -3.42 13.09
N ARG A 173 2.66 -4.27 12.15
CA ARG A 173 2.71 -5.71 12.33
C ARG A 173 4.16 -6.15 12.48
N THR A 174 4.40 -7.06 13.42
CA THR A 174 5.75 -7.58 13.76
C THR A 174 5.70 -9.10 13.93
N GLY A 175 6.86 -9.75 13.90
CA GLY A 175 6.96 -11.19 14.12
C GLY A 175 6.56 -12.04 12.90
N GLU A 176 6.46 -11.42 11.74
CA GLU A 176 6.16 -12.09 10.48
C GLU A 176 7.06 -11.59 9.36
N GLN A 177 7.28 -12.43 8.38
CA GLN A 177 7.94 -12.05 7.14
C GLN A 177 6.93 -12.14 6.00
N VAL A 178 6.75 -11.04 5.30
CA VAL A 178 5.88 -10.99 4.13
C VAL A 178 6.66 -10.57 2.90
N PHE A 179 6.23 -11.11 1.78
CA PHE A 179 6.59 -10.64 0.45
C PHE A 179 5.32 -10.10 -0.21
N MET A 180 5.35 -8.86 -0.66
CA MET A 180 4.20 -8.21 -1.29
C MET A 180 4.58 -7.76 -2.69
N TRP A 181 3.72 -8.05 -3.66
CA TRP A 181 3.92 -7.54 -5.02
C TRP A 181 2.62 -7.03 -5.62
N PHE A 182 2.75 -6.17 -6.62
CA PHE A 182 1.63 -5.54 -7.31
C PHE A 182 1.68 -5.85 -8.80
N ALA A 183 0.49 -6.13 -9.37
CA ALA A 183 0.21 -6.03 -10.79
C ALA A 183 -0.72 -4.85 -11.05
N ARG A 184 -0.70 -4.32 -12.29
CA ARG A 184 -1.62 -3.28 -12.76
C ARG A 184 -2.29 -3.75 -14.05
N PHE A 185 -3.59 -3.52 -14.12
CA PHE A 185 -4.42 -3.74 -15.30
C PHE A 185 -5.06 -2.42 -15.72
N ASP A 186 -5.27 -2.24 -17.02
CA ASP A 186 -5.91 -1.01 -17.51
C ASP A 186 -7.38 -0.96 -17.13
N ARG A 187 -8.03 -2.12 -16.99
CA ARG A 187 -9.42 -2.27 -16.56
C ARG A 187 -9.57 -3.50 -15.67
N PRO A 188 -10.57 -3.54 -14.78
CA PRO A 188 -10.88 -4.74 -14.00
C PRO A 188 -11.16 -5.99 -14.84
N SER A 189 -11.76 -5.84 -16.03
CA SER A 189 -12.02 -6.94 -16.96
C SER A 189 -10.76 -7.60 -17.53
N ASP A 190 -9.62 -6.93 -17.47
CA ASP A 190 -8.35 -7.43 -18.00
C ASP A 190 -7.59 -8.28 -16.99
N GLU A 191 -8.07 -8.29 -15.73
CA GLU A 191 -7.48 -9.06 -14.67
C GLU A 191 -7.53 -10.56 -14.96
N ARG A 192 -6.44 -11.22 -14.57
CA ARG A 192 -6.29 -12.68 -14.68
C ARG A 192 -5.43 -13.22 -13.56
N GLU A 193 -5.82 -14.36 -13.05
CA GLU A 193 -5.00 -15.13 -12.12
C GLU A 193 -3.93 -15.91 -12.88
N VAL A 194 -2.75 -16.01 -12.28
CA VAL A 194 -1.62 -16.77 -12.81
C VAL A 194 -1.18 -17.76 -11.75
N ALA A 195 -1.27 -19.04 -12.08
CA ALA A 195 -0.73 -20.09 -11.22
C ALA A 195 0.81 -20.03 -11.23
N LEU A 196 1.41 -20.00 -10.06
CA LEU A 196 2.87 -19.98 -9.91
C LEU A 196 3.33 -21.34 -9.39
N PRO A 197 4.03 -22.13 -10.24
CA PRO A 197 4.55 -23.41 -9.82
C PRO A 197 5.48 -23.29 -8.61
N GLY A 198 5.32 -24.20 -7.63
CA GLY A 198 6.14 -24.23 -6.42
C GLY A 198 5.85 -23.13 -5.38
N LEU A 199 4.89 -22.24 -5.63
CA LEU A 199 4.54 -21.17 -4.69
C LEU A 199 4.03 -21.73 -3.36
N GLU A 200 3.02 -22.61 -3.40
CA GLU A 200 2.34 -23.12 -2.19
C GLU A 200 3.29 -23.72 -1.15
N SER A 201 4.32 -24.45 -1.63
CA SER A 201 5.31 -25.09 -0.74
C SER A 201 6.24 -24.10 -0.03
N ARG A 202 6.20 -22.82 -0.40
CA ARG A 202 7.05 -21.75 0.14
C ARG A 202 6.28 -20.76 1.03
N LEU A 203 4.96 -20.94 1.12
CA LEU A 203 4.11 -20.11 1.95
C LEU A 203 3.98 -20.69 3.35
N THR A 204 4.03 -19.83 4.37
CA THR A 204 3.80 -20.22 5.77
C THR A 204 2.36 -19.97 6.23
N ALA A 205 1.56 -19.27 5.42
CA ALA A 205 0.13 -19.06 5.60
C ALA A 205 -0.55 -18.87 4.23
N PRO A 206 -1.89 -18.97 4.15
CA PRO A 206 -2.61 -18.72 2.91
C PRO A 206 -2.30 -17.33 2.33
N PRO A 207 -2.17 -17.20 1.01
CA PRO A 207 -1.93 -15.92 0.36
C PRO A 207 -3.12 -14.98 0.56
N GLN A 208 -2.84 -13.68 0.73
CA GLN A 208 -3.86 -12.65 0.71
C GLN A 208 -3.81 -11.92 -0.63
N ARG A 209 -4.96 -11.80 -1.29
CA ARG A 209 -5.14 -11.06 -2.53
C ARG A 209 -6.05 -9.86 -2.26
N LEU A 210 -5.68 -8.70 -2.77
CA LEU A 210 -6.45 -7.47 -2.68
C LEU A 210 -6.70 -6.91 -4.08
N CYS A 211 -7.96 -6.61 -4.39
CA CYS A 211 -8.40 -5.93 -5.61
C CYS A 211 -8.58 -4.45 -5.35
N LEU A 212 -7.69 -3.64 -5.86
CA LEU A 212 -7.48 -2.26 -5.47
C LEU A 212 -7.83 -1.29 -6.61
N ALA A 213 -8.98 -0.62 -6.51
CA ALA A 213 -9.35 0.47 -7.42
C ALA A 213 -8.79 1.80 -6.88
N PRO A 214 -7.99 2.55 -7.65
CA PRO A 214 -7.45 3.83 -7.19
C PRO A 214 -8.54 4.85 -6.88
N THR A 215 -8.33 5.67 -5.86
CA THR A 215 -9.19 6.82 -5.59
C THR A 215 -8.93 7.97 -6.57
N ALA A 216 -9.75 9.01 -6.55
CA ALA A 216 -9.68 10.09 -7.53
C ALA A 216 -8.33 10.83 -7.52
N ARG A 217 -7.69 10.92 -6.36
CA ARG A 217 -6.38 11.59 -6.19
C ARG A 217 -5.23 10.64 -5.87
N SER A 218 -5.41 9.34 -6.05
CA SER A 218 -4.29 8.39 -5.94
C SER A 218 -3.17 8.78 -6.92
N ALA A 219 -1.90 8.70 -6.49
CA ALA A 219 -0.75 8.88 -7.37
C ALA A 219 -0.53 7.66 -8.28
N LEU A 220 -1.00 6.49 -7.85
CA LEU A 220 -1.11 5.29 -8.70
C LEU A 220 -2.47 5.31 -9.40
N ARG A 221 -2.42 5.34 -10.74
CA ARG A 221 -3.61 5.53 -11.59
C ARG A 221 -3.61 4.54 -12.76
#